data_79bb70287798d4b6e1fad5867ea3b65f
#
_entry.id   79bb70287798d4b6e1fad5867ea3b65f
#
_cell.length_a   1.000
_cell.length_b   1.000
_cell.length_c   1.000
_cell.angle_alpha   90.00
_cell.angle_beta   90.00
_cell.angle_gamma   90.00
#
_symmetry.space_group_name_H-M   'P 1'
#
loop_
_entity.id
_entity.type
_entity.pdbx_description
1 polymer ?
#
loop_
_entity_poly.entity_id
_entity_poly.type
_entity_poly.pdbx_seq_one_letter_code
_entity_poly.pdbx_strand_id
1 'polypeptide(L)'
;DYGYNDFIETIDAVIVGRKTYEKVISMGIDFPHADKDAYIITRTPRPQKGNVKFYTGQLKALVEKLKTEAGKNIFCDGGAEIVNELLKDDLIDEFIISIIPILLGNGTKLFKDGRPETKLELTSIKSFEKGLAQLHYQRKS
;
A
#
# COMPACT_ATOMS: atom_id res chain seq x y z
N ASP A 1 15.81 7.17 -6.15
CA ASP A 1 14.58 6.93 -5.36
C ASP A 1 13.52 6.15 -6.14
N TYR A 2 13.87 5.74 -7.36
CA TYR A 2 13.00 4.94 -8.24
C TYR A 2 11.64 5.58 -8.49
N GLY A 3 11.56 6.93 -8.51
CA GLY A 3 10.32 7.67 -8.72
C GLY A 3 9.46 7.84 -7.47
N TYR A 4 9.96 7.44 -6.31
CA TYR A 4 9.19 7.48 -5.07
C TYR A 4 8.75 8.90 -4.68
N ASN A 5 9.64 9.89 -4.81
CA ASN A 5 9.30 11.26 -4.43
C ASN A 5 8.17 11.83 -5.30
N ASP A 6 8.22 11.59 -6.60
CA ASP A 6 7.15 12.01 -7.50
C ASP A 6 5.84 11.30 -7.19
N PHE A 7 5.93 10.00 -6.90
CA PHE A 7 4.76 9.21 -6.53
C PHE A 7 4.11 9.73 -5.25
N ILE A 8 4.89 9.97 -4.20
CA ILE A 8 4.35 10.35 -2.89
C ILE A 8 3.66 11.71 -2.92
N GLU A 9 4.06 12.59 -3.82
CA GLU A 9 3.39 13.89 -4.01
C GLU A 9 1.96 13.74 -4.54
N THR A 10 1.63 12.61 -5.15
CA THR A 10 0.28 12.33 -5.65
C THR A 10 -0.64 11.75 -4.59
N ILE A 11 -0.13 11.52 -3.38
CA ILE A 11 -0.82 10.81 -2.30
C ILE A 11 -1.18 11.77 -1.19
N ASP A 12 -2.41 11.67 -0.66
CA ASP A 12 -2.82 12.42 0.53
C ASP A 12 -3.28 11.53 1.69
N ALA A 13 -3.56 10.27 1.43
CA ALA A 13 -3.92 9.31 2.48
C ALA A 13 -3.14 8.01 2.30
N VAL A 14 -2.72 7.41 3.40
CA VAL A 14 -1.94 6.16 3.40
C VAL A 14 -2.62 5.14 4.28
N ILE A 15 -2.68 3.90 3.82
CA ILE A 15 -3.19 2.77 4.60
C ILE A 15 -2.03 1.81 4.84
N VAL A 16 -1.78 1.47 6.10
CA VAL A 16 -0.66 0.61 6.52
C VAL A 16 -1.15 -0.41 7.52
N GLY A 17 -0.71 -1.65 7.39
CA GLY A 17 -1.01 -2.68 8.38
C GLY A 17 -0.24 -2.45 9.68
N ARG A 18 -0.81 -2.90 10.80
CA ARG A 18 -0.22 -2.74 12.13
C ARG A 18 1.22 -3.29 12.21
N LYS A 19 1.45 -4.49 11.68
CA LYS A 19 2.78 -5.13 11.77
C LYS A 19 3.84 -4.32 11.03
N THR A 20 3.50 -3.79 9.86
CA THR A 20 4.42 -2.96 9.09
C THR A 20 4.73 -1.67 9.84
N TYR A 21 3.71 -1.02 10.41
CA TYR A 21 3.88 0.18 11.21
C TYR A 21 4.80 -0.07 12.42
N GLU A 22 4.51 -1.12 13.19
CA GLU A 22 5.29 -1.44 14.39
C GLU A 22 6.75 -1.77 14.06
N LYS A 23 6.99 -2.43 12.93
CA LYS A 23 8.34 -2.73 12.48
C LYS A 23 9.14 -1.46 12.22
N VAL A 24 8.54 -0.49 11.53
CA VAL A 24 9.20 0.80 11.26
C VAL A 24 9.52 1.52 12.57
N ILE A 25 8.56 1.59 13.47
CA ILE A 25 8.75 2.27 14.76
C ILE A 25 9.81 1.57 15.61
N SER A 26 9.83 0.22 15.61
CA SER A 26 10.81 -0.55 16.37
C SER A 26 12.24 -0.37 15.88
N MET A 27 12.42 0.06 14.65
CA MET A 27 13.74 0.35 14.09
C MET A 27 14.26 1.73 14.49
N GLY A 28 13.51 2.47 15.31
CA GLY A 28 13.90 3.82 15.73
C GLY A 28 13.76 4.87 14.64
N ILE A 29 13.03 4.56 13.59
CA ILE A 29 12.81 5.46 12.47
C ILE A 29 11.48 6.16 12.66
N ASP A 30 11.43 7.48 12.41
CA ASP A 30 10.18 8.21 12.40
C ASP A 30 9.29 7.66 11.29
N PHE A 31 7.99 7.61 11.54
CA PHE A 31 7.05 7.10 10.55
C PHE A 31 7.07 8.01 9.31
N PRO A 32 7.43 7.47 8.12
CA PRO A 32 7.69 8.30 6.93
C PRO A 32 6.45 8.99 6.35
N HIS A 33 5.25 8.58 6.74
CA HIS A 33 4.00 9.15 6.22
C HIS A 33 3.28 10.03 7.25
N ALA A 34 3.97 10.51 8.27
CA ALA A 34 3.36 11.31 9.35
C ALA A 34 2.85 12.67 8.86
N ASP A 35 3.30 13.13 7.71
CA ASP A 35 2.83 14.37 7.08
C ASP A 35 1.53 14.20 6.29
N LYS A 36 1.01 12.98 6.20
CA LYS A 36 -0.22 12.65 5.48
C LYS A 36 -1.23 12.06 6.45
N ASP A 37 -2.49 11.95 6.02
CA ASP A 37 -3.48 11.20 6.79
C ASP A 37 -3.15 9.71 6.70
N ALA A 38 -2.59 9.15 7.75
CA ALA A 38 -2.18 7.76 7.79
C ALA A 38 -3.13 6.95 8.65
N TYR A 39 -3.61 5.84 8.10
CA TYR A 39 -4.53 4.93 8.79
C TYR A 39 -3.82 3.61 9.03
N ILE A 40 -3.56 3.33 10.31
CA ILE A 40 -2.92 2.07 10.72
C ILE A 40 -4.05 1.08 11.02
N ILE A 41 -4.09 0.01 10.25
CA ILE A 41 -5.15 -1.00 10.39
C ILE A 41 -4.78 -1.94 11.53
N THR A 42 -5.61 -1.95 12.57
CA THR A 42 -5.35 -2.69 13.81
C THR A 42 -6.66 -3.21 14.40
N ARG A 43 -6.58 -4.21 15.25
CA ARG A 43 -7.73 -4.73 15.99
C ARG A 43 -7.88 -4.05 17.36
N THR A 44 -6.83 -3.41 17.84
CA THR A 44 -6.81 -2.79 19.18
C THR A 44 -6.85 -1.28 19.03
N PRO A 45 -7.85 -0.60 19.63
CA PRO A 45 -7.90 0.87 19.59
C PRO A 45 -6.67 1.49 20.24
N ARG A 46 -6.16 2.55 19.62
CA ARG A 46 -5.07 3.36 20.16
C ARG A 46 -5.38 4.82 19.92
N PRO A 47 -4.89 5.73 20.81
CA PRO A 47 -5.07 7.17 20.61
C PRO A 47 -4.41 7.64 19.31
N GLN A 48 -5.05 8.56 18.61
CA GLN A 48 -4.48 9.21 17.44
C GLN A 48 -3.21 9.98 17.83
N LYS A 49 -2.20 9.90 16.97
CA LYS A 49 -0.94 10.61 17.18
C LYS A 49 -0.66 11.49 15.96
N GLY A 50 -0.95 12.81 16.10
CA GLY A 50 -0.86 13.71 14.96
C GLY A 50 -1.82 13.28 13.85
N ASN A 51 -1.29 13.09 12.65
CA ASN A 51 -2.07 12.61 11.50
C ASN A 51 -2.13 11.09 11.42
N VAL A 52 -1.56 10.36 12.38
CA VAL A 52 -1.57 8.91 12.43
C VAL A 52 -2.77 8.44 13.24
N LYS A 53 -3.70 7.78 12.55
CA LYS A 53 -4.94 7.27 13.14
C LYS A 53 -4.89 5.75 13.17
N PHE A 54 -5.44 5.16 14.25
CA PHE A 54 -5.50 3.70 14.38
C PHE A 54 -6.94 3.27 14.11
N TYR A 55 -7.13 2.57 13.00
CA TYR A 55 -8.45 2.22 12.49
C TYR A 55 -8.77 0.75 12.81
N THR A 56 -9.90 0.53 13.48
CA THR A 56 -10.32 -0.82 13.91
C THR A 56 -11.54 -1.34 13.17
N GLY A 57 -12.13 -0.55 12.27
CA GLY A 57 -13.30 -0.94 11.50
C GLY A 57 -12.99 -1.79 10.30
N GLN A 58 -13.96 -1.94 9.42
CA GLN A 58 -13.79 -2.69 8.18
C GLN A 58 -12.99 -1.90 7.16
N LEU A 59 -12.01 -2.55 6.56
CA LEU A 59 -11.13 -1.92 5.58
C LEU A 59 -11.90 -1.40 4.36
N LYS A 60 -12.87 -2.15 3.88
CA LYS A 60 -13.72 -1.74 2.76
C LYS A 60 -14.43 -0.42 3.05
N ALA A 61 -14.99 -0.28 4.25
CA ALA A 61 -15.70 0.93 4.65
C ALA A 61 -14.76 2.14 4.68
N LEU A 62 -13.54 1.95 5.16
CA LEU A 62 -12.53 3.01 5.17
C LEU A 62 -12.18 3.47 3.76
N VAL A 63 -11.91 2.53 2.86
CA VAL A 63 -11.55 2.85 1.47
C VAL A 63 -12.69 3.58 0.76
N GLU A 64 -13.91 3.08 0.92
CA GLU A 64 -15.09 3.73 0.31
C GLU A 64 -15.26 5.16 0.81
N LYS A 65 -15.08 5.37 2.11
CA LYS A 65 -15.15 6.70 2.70
C LYS A 65 -14.08 7.62 2.13
N LEU A 66 -12.83 7.16 2.07
CA LEU A 66 -11.72 7.95 1.56
C LEU A 66 -11.90 8.30 0.08
N LYS A 67 -12.47 7.39 -0.70
CA LYS A 67 -12.74 7.65 -2.13
C LYS A 67 -13.80 8.70 -2.36
N THR A 68 -14.69 8.94 -1.39
CA THR A 68 -15.72 9.99 -1.51
C THR A 68 -15.20 11.37 -1.13
N GLU A 69 -14.06 11.44 -0.43
CA GLU A 69 -13.49 12.70 -0.02
C GLU A 69 -12.71 13.35 -1.16
N ALA A 70 -12.77 14.66 -1.27
CA ALA A 70 -11.96 15.39 -2.24
C ALA A 70 -10.49 15.26 -1.88
N GLY A 71 -9.66 14.89 -2.83
CA GLY A 71 -8.25 14.74 -2.58
C GLY A 71 -7.52 14.03 -3.70
N LYS A 72 -6.31 13.61 -3.40
CA LYS A 72 -5.45 12.93 -4.35
C LYS A 72 -5.69 11.41 -4.27
N ASN A 73 -4.63 10.62 -4.29
CA ASN A 73 -4.74 9.17 -4.30
C ASN A 73 -4.52 8.59 -2.90
N ILE A 74 -4.98 7.36 -2.72
CA ILE A 74 -4.80 6.59 -1.49
C ILE A 74 -3.70 5.56 -1.77
N PHE A 75 -2.67 5.55 -0.94
CA PHE A 75 -1.55 4.63 -1.06
C PHE A 75 -1.67 3.51 -0.03
N CYS A 76 -1.67 2.26 -0.49
CA CYS A 76 -1.54 1.12 0.41
C CYS A 76 -0.05 0.74 0.50
N ASP A 77 0.55 1.00 1.66
CA ASP A 77 1.97 0.74 1.92
C ASP A 77 2.21 -0.65 2.54
N GLY A 78 1.27 -1.54 2.41
CA GLY A 78 1.43 -2.92 2.87
C GLY A 78 0.91 -3.14 4.30
N GLY A 79 1.15 -4.29 4.86
CA GLY A 79 1.80 -5.44 4.20
C GLY A 79 0.89 -6.29 3.33
N ALA A 80 1.36 -7.49 3.08
CA ALA A 80 0.67 -8.42 2.19
C ALA A 80 -0.75 -8.75 2.65
N GLU A 81 -1.00 -8.83 3.95
CA GLU A 81 -2.34 -9.08 4.47
C GLU A 81 -3.32 -7.98 4.07
N ILE A 82 -2.90 -6.72 4.15
CA ILE A 82 -3.74 -5.58 3.77
C ILE A 82 -3.97 -5.58 2.27
N VAL A 83 -2.94 -5.82 1.48
CA VAL A 83 -3.06 -5.92 0.02
C VAL A 83 -4.08 -6.99 -0.35
N ASN A 84 -4.00 -8.16 0.28
CA ASN A 84 -4.90 -9.27 -0.04
C ASN A 84 -6.33 -9.04 0.43
N GLU A 85 -6.53 -8.33 1.54
CA GLU A 85 -7.87 -7.92 1.96
C GLU A 85 -8.49 -6.94 0.95
N LEU A 86 -7.70 -5.99 0.46
CA LEU A 86 -8.18 -5.05 -0.56
C LEU A 86 -8.51 -5.75 -1.87
N LEU A 87 -7.71 -6.73 -2.27
CA LEU A 87 -7.96 -7.51 -3.49
C LEU A 87 -9.22 -8.35 -3.38
N LYS A 88 -9.51 -8.86 -2.20
CA LYS A 88 -10.71 -9.66 -1.95
C LYS A 88 -11.98 -8.88 -2.30
N ASP A 89 -12.01 -7.59 -2.02
CA ASP A 89 -13.15 -6.71 -2.28
C ASP A 89 -12.95 -5.84 -3.53
N ASP A 90 -11.95 -6.17 -4.35
CA ASP A 90 -11.67 -5.51 -5.63
C ASP A 90 -11.47 -3.98 -5.49
N LEU A 91 -10.71 -3.59 -4.47
CA LEU A 91 -10.55 -2.18 -4.09
C LEU A 91 -9.26 -1.53 -4.59
N ILE A 92 -8.37 -2.27 -5.23
CA ILE A 92 -7.12 -1.71 -5.74
C ILE A 92 -7.29 -1.34 -7.22
N ASP A 93 -7.03 -0.09 -7.55
CA ASP A 93 -7.18 0.43 -8.89
C ASP A 93 -5.88 0.41 -9.69
N GLU A 94 -4.76 0.66 -9.02
CA GLU A 94 -3.44 0.75 -9.67
C GLU A 94 -2.42 -0.03 -8.88
N PHE A 95 -1.49 -0.66 -9.61
CA PHE A 95 -0.42 -1.46 -9.03
C PHE A 95 0.92 -0.96 -9.54
N ILE A 96 1.84 -0.70 -8.62
CA ILE A 96 3.22 -0.40 -8.96
C ILE A 96 4.05 -1.50 -8.31
N ILE A 97 4.60 -2.38 -9.14
CA ILE A 97 5.31 -3.56 -8.67
C ILE A 97 6.78 -3.46 -9.05
N SER A 98 7.64 -3.51 -8.07
CA SER A 98 9.08 -3.51 -8.28
C SER A 98 9.62 -4.93 -8.17
N ILE A 99 10.41 -5.34 -9.14
CA ILE A 99 11.05 -6.65 -9.16
C ILE A 99 12.54 -6.44 -8.94
N ILE A 100 13.02 -6.93 -7.81
CA ILE A 100 14.43 -6.86 -7.44
C ILE A 100 15.12 -8.08 -8.04
N PRO A 101 16.32 -7.93 -8.64
CA PRO A 101 16.98 -9.03 -9.34
C PRO A 101 17.64 -10.02 -8.38
N ILE A 102 16.83 -10.69 -7.57
CA ILE A 102 17.28 -11.70 -6.62
C ILE A 102 16.23 -12.81 -6.52
N LEU A 103 16.73 -14.04 -6.41
CA LEU A 103 15.87 -15.18 -6.12
C LEU A 103 16.02 -15.51 -4.64
N LEU A 104 14.96 -15.20 -3.87
CA LEU A 104 15.01 -15.36 -2.42
C LEU A 104 14.99 -16.81 -1.95
N GLY A 105 14.40 -17.69 -2.76
CA GLY A 105 14.16 -19.08 -2.33
C GLY A 105 12.96 -19.21 -1.40
N ASN A 106 12.87 -18.37 -0.38
CA ASN A 106 11.75 -18.30 0.56
C ASN A 106 11.33 -16.87 0.76
N GLY A 107 10.07 -16.66 1.06
CA GLY A 107 9.56 -15.32 1.33
C GLY A 107 8.06 -15.28 1.50
N THR A 108 7.56 -14.10 1.84
CA THR A 108 6.13 -13.87 1.96
C THR A 108 5.55 -13.56 0.57
N LYS A 109 4.50 -14.28 0.21
CA LYS A 109 3.81 -14.02 -1.06
C LYS A 109 3.08 -12.69 -1.00
N LEU A 110 3.30 -11.85 -2.00
CA LEU A 110 2.56 -10.59 -2.10
C LEU A 110 1.09 -10.85 -2.44
N PHE A 111 0.84 -11.78 -3.36
CA PHE A 111 -0.52 -12.15 -3.76
C PHE A 111 -0.83 -13.57 -3.32
N LYS A 112 -1.85 -13.71 -2.45
CA LYS A 112 -2.26 -15.01 -1.93
C LYS A 112 -3.22 -15.71 -2.89
N ASP A 113 -3.27 -17.03 -2.79
CA ASP A 113 -4.25 -17.83 -3.52
C ASP A 113 -5.68 -17.53 -3.03
N GLY A 114 -6.66 -17.82 -3.87
CA GLY A 114 -8.07 -17.67 -3.51
C GLY A 114 -8.63 -16.27 -3.63
N ARG A 115 -7.88 -15.36 -4.23
CA ARG A 115 -8.38 -14.01 -4.51
C ARG A 115 -9.08 -13.98 -5.87
N PRO A 116 -10.01 -13.05 -6.09
CA PRO A 116 -10.66 -12.95 -7.40
C PRO A 116 -9.64 -12.73 -8.51
N GLU A 117 -9.86 -13.37 -9.66
CA GLU A 117 -9.07 -13.11 -10.84
C GLU A 117 -9.28 -11.66 -11.25
N THR A 118 -8.21 -10.90 -11.42
CA THR A 118 -8.26 -9.49 -11.80
C THR A 118 -7.41 -9.27 -13.02
N LYS A 119 -8.01 -8.74 -14.07
CA LYS A 119 -7.29 -8.41 -15.29
C LYS A 119 -6.69 -7.02 -15.18
N LEU A 120 -5.44 -6.90 -15.60
CA LEU A 120 -4.68 -5.67 -15.50
C LEU A 120 -4.23 -5.22 -16.88
N GLU A 121 -4.10 -3.91 -17.04
CA GLU A 121 -3.54 -3.29 -18.23
C GLU A 121 -2.19 -2.69 -17.87
N LEU A 122 -1.16 -3.03 -18.63
CA LEU A 122 0.17 -2.45 -18.44
C LEU A 122 0.17 -1.01 -18.93
N THR A 123 0.48 -0.07 -18.05
CA THR A 123 0.53 1.35 -18.40
C THR A 123 1.94 1.87 -18.58
N SER A 124 2.90 1.31 -17.87
CA SER A 124 4.30 1.68 -18.08
C SER A 124 5.22 0.60 -17.53
N ILE A 125 6.41 0.53 -18.07
CA ILE A 125 7.47 -0.34 -17.59
C ILE A 125 8.77 0.45 -17.58
N LYS A 126 9.52 0.34 -16.48
CA LYS A 126 10.78 1.05 -16.30
C LYS A 126 11.84 0.10 -15.80
N SER A 127 13.04 0.27 -16.31
CA SER A 127 14.22 -0.41 -15.76
C SER A 127 15.16 0.64 -15.17
N PHE A 128 15.81 0.27 -14.09
CA PHE A 128 16.72 1.16 -13.38
C PHE A 128 18.10 0.51 -13.31
N GLU A 129 19.08 1.30 -12.92
CA GLU A 129 20.42 0.79 -12.68
C GLU A 129 20.36 -0.34 -11.63
N LYS A 130 21.30 -1.26 -11.69
CA LYS A 130 21.39 -2.43 -10.81
C LYS A 130 20.27 -3.45 -11.00
N GLY A 131 19.53 -3.36 -12.10
CA GLY A 131 18.61 -4.41 -12.53
C GLY A 131 17.21 -4.39 -11.95
N LEU A 132 16.82 -3.33 -11.23
CA LEU A 132 15.45 -3.22 -10.75
C LEU A 132 14.51 -2.96 -11.93
N ALA A 133 13.42 -3.71 -12.01
CA ALA A 133 12.35 -3.48 -12.97
C ALA A 133 11.09 -3.06 -12.25
N GLN A 134 10.41 -2.04 -12.77
CA GLN A 134 9.18 -1.53 -12.16
C GLN A 134 8.05 -1.55 -13.18
N LEU A 135 6.96 -2.22 -12.81
CA LEU A 135 5.78 -2.42 -13.65
C LEU A 135 4.61 -1.63 -13.08
N HIS A 136 4.00 -0.81 -13.92
CA HIS A 136 2.80 -0.06 -13.56
C HIS A 136 1.61 -0.64 -14.29
N TYR A 137 0.61 -1.10 -13.52
CA TYR A 137 -0.61 -1.68 -14.05
C TYR A 137 -1.81 -0.91 -13.53
N GLN A 138 -2.85 -0.90 -14.33
CA GLN A 138 -4.15 -0.39 -13.94
C GLN A 138 -5.17 -1.51 -14.07
N ARG A 139 -6.08 -1.61 -13.11
CA ARG A 139 -7.14 -2.61 -13.15
C ARG A 139 -8.07 -2.30 -14.33
N LYS A 140 -8.41 -3.32 -15.10
CA LYS A 140 -9.41 -3.21 -16.15
C LYS A 140 -10.80 -3.20 -15.53
N SER A 141 -11.64 -2.30 -16.00
CA SER A 141 -13.03 -2.23 -15.56
C SER A 141 -13.90 -3.24 -16.30
#